data_96aa9163b73bbb3a24b5b6ee28a018ac
#
_entry.id   96aa9163b73bbb3a24b5b6ee28a018ac
#
_cell.length_a   1.000
_cell.length_b   1.000
_cell.length_c   1.000
_cell.angle_alpha   90.00
_cell.angle_beta   90.00
_cell.angle_gamma   90.00
#
_symmetry.space_group_name_H-M   'P 1'
#
loop_
_entity.id
_entity.type
_entity.pdbx_description
1 polymer ?
#
loop_
_entity_poly.entity_id
_entity_poly.type
_entity_poly.pdbx_seq_one_letter_code
_entity_poly.pdbx_strand_id
1 'polypeptide(L)'
;MIIFKARNLLKHLNGTHDRGHTFRVARMARFIAEIEGADVEVVTLASLLHDIARPLEDKNTSVDHALEGAKMAADFLSQNGYEKTEQVVHAIQCHRFRSRTEPKTLEARILRDADRLDALGAIGIARVLMFSSSLNEALEHFEKKILVLKNTLYTNTAKRIAEQRHRFTKKFVEKLKSEIIKPEDCILEG
;
A
#
# COMPACT_ATOMS: atom_id res chain seq x y z
N MET A 1 -13.75 19.97 5.49
CA MET A 1 -12.61 20.84 5.91
C MET A 1 -11.38 20.03 6.34
N ILE A 2 -11.52 19.00 7.18
CA ILE A 2 -10.37 18.21 7.72
C ILE A 2 -9.61 17.42 6.64
N ILE A 3 -10.29 16.80 5.66
CA ILE A 3 -9.67 16.08 4.54
C ILE A 3 -8.73 17.01 3.73
N PHE A 4 -9.13 18.26 3.51
CA PHE A 4 -8.28 19.23 2.83
C PHE A 4 -7.00 19.54 3.64
N LYS A 5 -7.13 19.70 4.96
CA LYS A 5 -5.98 19.89 5.85
C LYS A 5 -5.05 18.66 5.85
N ALA A 6 -5.60 17.44 5.91
CA ALA A 6 -4.83 16.20 5.83
C ALA A 6 -4.00 16.10 4.54
N ARG A 7 -4.58 16.51 3.38
CA ARG A 7 -3.86 16.53 2.09
C ARG A 7 -2.63 17.45 2.10
N ASN A 8 -2.63 18.51 2.90
CA ASN A 8 -1.50 19.43 3.00
C ASN A 8 -0.30 18.83 3.75
N LEU A 9 -0.53 17.84 4.63
CA LEU A 9 0.54 17.13 5.33
C LEU A 9 1.37 16.23 4.38
N LEU A 10 0.83 15.88 3.21
CA LEU A 10 1.48 14.95 2.26
C LEU A 10 2.62 15.59 1.45
N LYS A 11 2.91 16.87 1.64
CA LYS A 11 3.91 17.60 0.83
C LYS A 11 5.32 17.04 0.94
N HIS A 12 5.63 16.33 2.02
CA HIS A 12 6.94 15.77 2.31
C HIS A 12 7.11 14.30 1.90
N LEU A 13 6.05 13.67 1.35
CA LEU A 13 6.11 12.30 0.88
C LEU A 13 6.80 12.22 -0.48
N ASN A 14 7.73 11.28 -0.62
CA ASN A 14 8.49 11.03 -1.83
C ASN A 14 8.79 9.52 -1.99
N GLY A 15 9.52 9.15 -3.03
CA GLY A 15 9.92 7.76 -3.29
C GLY A 15 8.74 6.84 -3.66
N THR A 16 8.76 5.59 -3.19
CA THR A 16 7.70 4.58 -3.42
C THR A 16 6.38 4.92 -2.76
N HIS A 17 6.43 5.68 -1.67
CA HIS A 17 5.28 6.10 -0.86
C HIS A 17 5.02 7.60 -1.05
N ASP A 18 5.07 8.03 -2.31
CA ASP A 18 4.84 9.39 -2.73
C ASP A 18 3.35 9.80 -2.60
N ARG A 19 3.09 11.08 -2.84
CA ARG A 19 1.71 11.61 -2.86
C ARG A 19 0.82 10.89 -3.86
N GLY A 20 1.38 10.43 -5.00
CA GLY A 20 0.65 9.69 -6.02
C GLY A 20 0.13 8.36 -5.49
N HIS A 21 0.98 7.60 -4.76
CA HIS A 21 0.58 6.39 -4.05
C HIS A 21 -0.56 6.68 -3.07
N THR A 22 -0.37 7.64 -2.18
CA THR A 22 -1.36 7.99 -1.16
C THR A 22 -2.72 8.34 -1.77
N PHE A 23 -2.75 9.13 -2.86
CA PHE A 23 -4.02 9.47 -3.53
C PHE A 23 -4.66 8.28 -4.26
N ARG A 24 -3.87 7.37 -4.85
CA ARG A 24 -4.42 6.14 -5.46
C ARG A 24 -5.03 5.23 -4.40
N VAL A 25 -4.33 5.05 -3.26
CA VAL A 25 -4.85 4.29 -2.11
C VAL A 25 -6.13 4.92 -1.59
N ALA A 26 -6.16 6.23 -1.34
CA ALA A 26 -7.35 6.92 -0.83
C ALA A 26 -8.55 6.81 -1.79
N ARG A 27 -8.31 6.93 -3.10
CA ARG A 27 -9.38 6.75 -4.12
C ARG A 27 -9.91 5.32 -4.14
N MET A 28 -9.02 4.33 -4.07
CA MET A 28 -9.40 2.92 -4.06
C MET A 28 -10.15 2.56 -2.78
N ALA A 29 -9.63 2.99 -1.62
CA ALA A 29 -10.24 2.75 -0.33
C ALA A 29 -11.65 3.36 -0.24
N ARG A 30 -11.81 4.60 -0.72
CA ARG A 30 -13.12 5.25 -0.80
C ARG A 30 -14.10 4.46 -1.66
N PHE A 31 -13.69 4.02 -2.85
CA PHE A 31 -14.52 3.22 -3.75
C PHE A 31 -14.96 1.90 -3.08
N ILE A 32 -14.04 1.21 -2.39
CA ILE A 32 -14.38 -0.01 -1.66
C ILE A 32 -15.33 0.28 -0.51
N ALA A 33 -15.10 1.37 0.26
CA ALA A 33 -15.93 1.76 1.38
C ALA A 33 -17.38 2.06 0.97
N GLU A 34 -17.58 2.74 -0.14
CA GLU A 34 -18.92 3.04 -0.71
C GLU A 34 -19.69 1.76 -1.05
N ILE A 35 -19.01 0.71 -1.52
CA ILE A 35 -19.65 -0.58 -1.88
C ILE A 35 -19.87 -1.47 -0.67
N GLU A 36 -18.90 -1.53 0.24
CA GLU A 36 -18.95 -2.42 1.41
C GLU A 36 -19.71 -1.81 2.60
N GLY A 37 -20.16 -0.55 2.51
CA GLY A 37 -20.95 0.13 3.54
C GLY A 37 -20.14 0.60 4.75
N ALA A 38 -18.86 0.92 4.57
CA ALA A 38 -17.98 1.46 5.60
C ALA A 38 -18.08 2.99 5.72
N ASP A 39 -17.54 3.55 6.80
CA ASP A 39 -17.42 4.99 6.97
C ASP A 39 -16.38 5.59 6.00
N VAL A 40 -16.90 6.22 4.94
CA VAL A 40 -16.10 6.79 3.85
C VAL A 40 -15.14 7.89 4.35
N GLU A 41 -15.54 8.68 5.36
CA GLU A 41 -14.70 9.75 5.88
C GLU A 41 -13.53 9.17 6.68
N VAL A 42 -13.78 8.21 7.57
CA VAL A 42 -12.75 7.49 8.33
C VAL A 42 -11.75 6.84 7.38
N VAL A 43 -12.24 6.08 6.40
CA VAL A 43 -11.38 5.39 5.41
C VAL A 43 -10.55 6.39 4.60
N THR A 44 -11.15 7.51 4.19
CA THR A 44 -10.43 8.54 3.42
C THR A 44 -9.32 9.18 4.25
N LEU A 45 -9.60 9.56 5.49
CA LEU A 45 -8.61 10.16 6.40
C LEU A 45 -7.49 9.18 6.72
N ALA A 46 -7.85 7.94 7.07
CA ALA A 46 -6.87 6.88 7.33
C ALA A 46 -5.95 6.66 6.12
N SER A 47 -6.51 6.61 4.90
CA SER A 47 -5.74 6.43 3.67
C SER A 47 -4.83 7.62 3.36
N LEU A 48 -5.26 8.85 3.63
CA LEU A 48 -4.41 10.03 3.42
C LEU A 48 -3.24 10.08 4.42
N LEU A 49 -3.44 9.57 5.64
CA LEU A 49 -2.49 9.69 6.72
C LEU A 49 -1.63 8.44 6.98
N HIS A 50 -1.91 7.30 6.30
CA HIS A 50 -1.28 6.02 6.64
C HIS A 50 0.25 6.01 6.57
N ASP A 51 0.81 6.73 5.61
CA ASP A 51 2.25 6.76 5.34
C ASP A 51 2.93 8.08 5.75
N ILE A 52 2.27 8.92 6.56
CA ILE A 52 2.79 10.27 6.90
C ILE A 52 4.15 10.22 7.65
N ALA A 53 4.46 9.10 8.31
CA ALA A 53 5.73 8.87 9.01
C ALA A 53 6.77 8.11 8.17
N ARG A 54 6.52 7.80 6.89
CA ARG A 54 7.52 7.15 6.02
C ARG A 54 8.86 7.87 5.97
N PRO A 55 8.91 9.21 5.84
CA PRO A 55 10.19 9.92 5.86
C PRO A 55 11.01 9.75 7.15
N LEU A 56 10.37 9.36 8.26
CA LEU A 56 11.06 9.05 9.51
C LEU A 56 11.66 7.65 9.47
N GLU A 57 10.92 6.65 8.98
CA GLU A 57 11.44 5.28 8.80
C GLU A 57 12.58 5.24 7.77
N ASP A 58 12.48 6.01 6.67
CA ASP A 58 13.53 6.09 5.65
C ASP A 58 14.85 6.65 6.20
N LYS A 59 14.79 7.53 7.21
CA LYS A 59 15.97 8.07 7.91
C LYS A 59 16.47 7.15 9.03
N ASN A 60 15.58 6.40 9.65
CA ASN A 60 15.89 5.51 10.76
C ASN A 60 15.00 4.27 10.69
N THR A 61 15.57 3.16 10.23
CA THR A 61 14.88 1.88 10.05
C THR A 61 14.36 1.23 11.33
N SER A 62 14.74 1.74 12.52
CA SER A 62 14.15 1.31 13.80
C SER A 62 12.77 1.92 14.06
N VAL A 63 12.38 2.95 13.33
CA VAL A 63 11.04 3.56 13.40
C VAL A 63 10.04 2.70 12.65
N ASP A 64 8.95 2.32 13.28
CA ASP A 64 7.79 1.73 12.59
C ASP A 64 6.86 2.85 12.13
N HIS A 65 6.82 3.09 10.80
CA HIS A 65 6.01 4.17 10.22
C HIS A 65 4.51 4.02 10.49
N ALA A 66 3.99 2.80 10.67
CA ALA A 66 2.57 2.61 10.95
C ALA A 66 2.23 3.05 12.39
N LEU A 67 3.10 2.73 13.35
CA LEU A 67 2.91 3.14 14.73
C LEU A 67 3.14 4.63 14.94
N GLU A 68 4.22 5.16 14.36
CA GLU A 68 4.52 6.59 14.46
C GLU A 68 3.53 7.45 13.66
N GLY A 69 3.14 7.00 12.47
CA GLY A 69 2.11 7.64 11.66
C GLY A 69 0.75 7.69 12.37
N ALA A 70 0.41 6.63 13.11
CA ALA A 70 -0.81 6.60 13.91
C ALA A 70 -0.80 7.65 15.03
N LYS A 71 0.34 7.87 15.71
CA LYS A 71 0.48 8.96 16.71
C LYS A 71 0.36 10.33 16.06
N MET A 72 1.09 10.57 14.97
CA MET A 72 1.01 11.84 14.23
C MET A 72 -0.41 12.12 13.72
N ALA A 73 -1.13 11.09 13.27
CA ALA A 73 -2.52 11.20 12.86
C ALA A 73 -3.45 11.50 14.04
N ALA A 74 -3.24 10.87 15.20
CA ALA A 74 -3.99 11.14 16.42
C ALA A 74 -3.88 12.60 16.85
N ASP A 75 -2.65 13.12 16.89
CA ASP A 75 -2.38 14.52 17.25
C ASP A 75 -3.07 15.50 16.28
N PHE A 76 -2.90 15.25 14.98
CA PHE A 76 -3.52 16.08 13.94
C PHE A 76 -5.06 16.07 14.02
N LEU A 77 -5.68 14.91 14.18
CA LEU A 77 -7.12 14.75 14.22
C LEU A 77 -7.71 15.37 15.50
N SER A 78 -7.08 15.13 16.66
CA SER A 78 -7.50 15.70 17.95
C SER A 78 -7.42 17.23 17.96
N GLN A 79 -6.34 17.81 17.43
CA GLN A 79 -6.19 19.27 17.28
C GLN A 79 -7.26 19.89 16.37
N ASN A 80 -7.84 19.10 15.48
CA ASN A 80 -8.93 19.53 14.60
C ASN A 80 -10.33 19.13 15.09
N GLY A 81 -10.45 18.60 16.31
CA GLY A 81 -11.72 18.21 16.92
C GLY A 81 -12.45 17.08 16.21
N TYR A 82 -11.69 16.12 15.61
CA TYR A 82 -12.29 15.02 14.89
C TYR A 82 -12.71 13.89 15.84
N GLU A 83 -14.00 13.61 15.91
CA GLU A 83 -14.59 12.69 16.91
C GLU A 83 -14.17 11.22 16.69
N LYS A 84 -14.02 10.78 15.44
CA LYS A 84 -13.70 9.38 15.10
C LYS A 84 -12.19 9.10 15.02
N THR A 85 -11.37 9.85 15.78
CA THR A 85 -9.91 9.75 15.79
C THR A 85 -9.41 8.32 16.01
N GLU A 86 -9.97 7.60 17.00
CA GLU A 86 -9.55 6.23 17.34
C GLU A 86 -9.74 5.25 16.17
N GLN A 87 -10.79 5.39 15.37
CA GLN A 87 -11.05 4.53 14.23
C GLN A 87 -9.99 4.75 13.13
N VAL A 88 -9.63 6.00 12.86
CA VAL A 88 -8.57 6.33 11.90
C VAL A 88 -7.21 5.82 12.38
N VAL A 89 -6.88 6.04 13.63
CA VAL A 89 -5.63 5.57 14.28
C VAL A 89 -5.51 4.06 14.20
N HIS A 90 -6.57 3.32 14.55
CA HIS A 90 -6.58 1.86 14.46
C HIS A 90 -6.34 1.38 13.01
N ALA A 91 -6.98 2.00 12.03
CA ALA A 91 -6.78 1.64 10.63
C ALA A 91 -5.32 1.84 10.20
N ILE A 92 -4.69 2.97 10.60
CA ILE A 92 -3.28 3.25 10.29
C ILE A 92 -2.35 2.23 10.96
N GLN A 93 -2.56 1.87 12.23
CA GLN A 93 -1.76 0.87 12.93
C GLN A 93 -1.77 -0.51 12.26
N CYS A 94 -2.89 -0.86 11.61
CA CYS A 94 -3.09 -2.18 11.01
C CYS A 94 -2.61 -2.29 9.57
N HIS A 95 -2.31 -1.18 8.84
CA HIS A 95 -2.18 -1.22 7.37
C HIS A 95 -0.95 -1.98 6.89
N ARG A 96 0.18 -1.90 7.62
CA ARG A 96 1.47 -2.48 7.21
C ARG A 96 1.36 -3.98 6.93
N PHE A 97 2.00 -4.46 5.86
CA PHE A 97 1.96 -5.87 5.46
C PHE A 97 2.42 -6.84 6.58
N ARG A 98 3.44 -6.45 7.35
CA ARG A 98 3.98 -7.23 8.47
C ARG A 98 3.43 -6.79 9.83
N SER A 99 2.36 -6.01 9.87
CA SER A 99 1.75 -5.60 11.14
C SER A 99 1.27 -6.83 11.90
N ARG A 100 1.58 -6.86 13.20
CA ARG A 100 1.02 -7.84 14.15
C ARG A 100 -0.36 -7.44 14.65
N THR A 101 -0.80 -6.20 14.37
CA THR A 101 -2.11 -5.70 14.76
C THR A 101 -3.16 -6.14 13.74
N GLU A 102 -4.15 -6.89 14.18
CA GLU A 102 -5.25 -7.33 13.34
C GLU A 102 -6.24 -6.18 13.07
N PRO A 103 -6.73 -6.04 11.81
CA PRO A 103 -7.72 -5.04 11.46
C PRO A 103 -9.11 -5.46 11.95
N LYS A 104 -9.53 -4.90 13.09
CA LYS A 104 -10.80 -5.26 13.77
C LYS A 104 -12.01 -4.59 13.11
N THR A 105 -11.83 -3.42 12.50
CA THR A 105 -12.93 -2.68 11.85
C THR A 105 -12.93 -2.89 10.33
N LEU A 106 -14.07 -2.61 9.70
CA LEU A 106 -14.20 -2.68 8.25
C LEU A 106 -13.30 -1.63 7.57
N GLU A 107 -13.20 -0.43 8.14
CA GLU A 107 -12.35 0.65 7.69
C GLU A 107 -10.86 0.25 7.67
N ALA A 108 -10.39 -0.41 8.73
CA ALA A 108 -9.01 -0.91 8.82
C ALA A 108 -8.72 -2.00 7.77
N ARG A 109 -9.69 -2.89 7.53
CA ARG A 109 -9.60 -3.91 6.47
C ARG A 109 -9.54 -3.28 5.08
N ILE A 110 -10.38 -2.26 4.83
CA ILE A 110 -10.44 -1.55 3.55
C ILE A 110 -9.15 -0.78 3.28
N LEU A 111 -8.59 -0.06 4.25
CA LEU A 111 -7.30 0.61 4.07
C LEU A 111 -6.21 -0.39 3.69
N ARG A 112 -6.11 -1.50 4.43
CA ARG A 112 -5.13 -2.55 4.19
C ARG A 112 -5.30 -3.20 2.80
N ASP A 113 -6.53 -3.40 2.37
CA ASP A 113 -6.85 -3.93 1.04
C ASP A 113 -6.47 -2.95 -0.07
N ALA A 114 -6.80 -1.68 0.08
CA ALA A 114 -6.52 -0.64 -0.90
C ALA A 114 -5.02 -0.42 -1.11
N ASP A 115 -4.23 -0.42 -0.03
CA ASP A 115 -2.78 -0.34 -0.09
C ASP A 115 -2.18 -1.55 -0.84
N ARG A 116 -2.64 -2.76 -0.53
CA ARG A 116 -2.21 -3.98 -1.25
C ARG A 116 -2.61 -3.99 -2.72
N LEU A 117 -3.77 -3.46 -3.05
CA LEU A 117 -4.21 -3.34 -4.44
C LEU A 117 -3.33 -2.38 -5.26
N ASP A 118 -2.76 -1.32 -4.67
CA ASP A 118 -1.82 -0.42 -5.36
C ASP A 118 -0.49 -1.10 -5.70
N ALA A 119 -0.15 -2.20 -5.02
CA ALA A 119 1.01 -3.03 -5.33
C ALA A 119 0.74 -4.11 -6.41
N LEU A 120 -0.50 -4.22 -6.93
CA LEU A 120 -0.88 -5.18 -7.97
C LEU A 120 -1.18 -4.46 -9.30
N GLY A 121 -1.01 -5.17 -10.42
CA GLY A 121 -1.28 -4.66 -11.77
C GLY A 121 -0.15 -3.78 -12.29
N ALA A 122 -0.44 -2.96 -13.31
CA ALA A 122 0.55 -2.16 -14.02
C ALA A 122 1.31 -1.18 -13.11
N ILE A 123 0.61 -0.53 -12.18
CA ILE A 123 1.22 0.39 -11.21
C ILE A 123 2.17 -0.37 -10.27
N GLY A 124 1.73 -1.51 -9.74
CA GLY A 124 2.57 -2.36 -8.89
C GLY A 124 3.84 -2.83 -9.60
N ILE A 125 3.71 -3.26 -10.87
CA ILE A 125 4.86 -3.65 -11.70
C ILE A 125 5.83 -2.48 -11.85
N ALA A 126 5.34 -1.31 -12.27
CA ALA A 126 6.18 -0.14 -12.45
C ALA A 126 6.92 0.25 -11.15
N ARG A 127 6.21 0.24 -10.01
CA ARG A 127 6.80 0.54 -8.70
C ARG A 127 7.91 -0.45 -8.34
N VAL A 128 7.69 -1.75 -8.51
CA VAL A 128 8.74 -2.76 -8.22
C VAL A 128 9.96 -2.51 -9.08
N LEU A 129 9.80 -2.33 -10.40
CA LEU A 129 10.92 -2.12 -11.31
C LEU A 129 11.69 -0.83 -11.04
N MET A 130 11.00 0.26 -10.67
CA MET A 130 11.64 1.54 -10.33
C MET A 130 12.51 1.50 -9.07
N PHE A 131 12.24 0.57 -8.16
CA PHE A 131 12.90 0.52 -6.86
C PHE A 131 13.78 -0.72 -6.65
N SER A 132 13.80 -1.64 -7.60
CA SER A 132 14.74 -2.75 -7.59
C SER A 132 16.05 -2.34 -8.25
N SER A 133 17.16 -2.77 -7.68
CA SER A 133 18.51 -2.51 -8.23
C SER A 133 18.84 -3.41 -9.41
N SER A 134 18.10 -4.51 -9.58
CA SER A 134 18.27 -5.48 -10.67
C SER A 134 16.96 -6.21 -11.00
N LEU A 135 16.90 -6.84 -12.19
CA LEU A 135 15.76 -7.67 -12.56
C LEU A 135 15.60 -8.91 -11.66
N ASN A 136 16.70 -9.46 -11.16
CA ASN A 136 16.65 -10.60 -10.24
C ASN A 136 16.03 -10.20 -8.90
N GLU A 137 16.41 -9.05 -8.36
CA GLU A 137 15.79 -8.50 -7.15
C GLU A 137 14.29 -8.22 -7.36
N ALA A 138 13.94 -7.64 -8.52
CA ALA A 138 12.54 -7.42 -8.88
C ALA A 138 11.75 -8.73 -8.93
N LEU A 139 12.28 -9.78 -9.55
CA LEU A 139 11.64 -11.10 -9.62
C LEU A 139 11.43 -11.69 -8.22
N GLU A 140 12.47 -11.65 -7.38
CA GLU A 140 12.36 -12.12 -6.01
C GLU A 140 11.27 -11.37 -5.22
N HIS A 141 11.19 -10.05 -5.40
CA HIS A 141 10.17 -9.22 -4.77
C HIS A 141 8.76 -9.57 -5.28
N PHE A 142 8.59 -9.77 -6.59
CA PHE A 142 7.32 -10.22 -7.16
C PHE A 142 6.88 -11.56 -6.54
N GLU A 143 7.76 -12.54 -6.46
CA GLU A 143 7.43 -13.89 -5.98
C GLU A 143 7.16 -13.93 -4.49
N LYS A 144 8.06 -13.35 -3.68
CA LYS A 144 7.99 -13.42 -2.22
C LYS A 144 6.91 -12.52 -1.62
N LYS A 145 6.53 -11.44 -2.32
CA LYS A 145 5.60 -10.46 -1.76
C LYS A 145 4.40 -10.19 -2.67
N ILE A 146 4.62 -9.73 -3.89
CA ILE A 146 3.52 -9.16 -4.69
C ILE A 146 2.50 -10.23 -5.09
N LEU A 147 2.94 -11.38 -5.58
CA LEU A 147 2.04 -12.43 -6.05
C LEU A 147 1.24 -13.11 -4.92
N VAL A 148 1.67 -12.99 -3.67
CA VAL A 148 0.93 -13.54 -2.53
C VAL A 148 -0.12 -12.58 -1.96
N LEU A 149 -0.07 -11.27 -2.30
CA LEU A 149 -0.95 -10.25 -1.74
C LEU A 149 -2.43 -10.55 -1.95
N LYS A 150 -2.83 -11.12 -3.09
CA LYS A 150 -4.24 -11.41 -3.37
C LYS A 150 -4.87 -12.33 -2.32
N ASN A 151 -4.09 -13.22 -1.70
CA ASN A 151 -4.56 -14.18 -0.71
C ASN A 151 -4.72 -13.55 0.70
N THR A 152 -4.36 -12.29 0.84
CA THR A 152 -4.33 -11.58 2.12
C THR A 152 -5.41 -10.51 2.24
N LEU A 153 -6.29 -10.40 1.26
CA LEU A 153 -7.36 -9.40 1.19
C LEU A 153 -8.58 -9.81 2.02
N TYR A 154 -9.24 -8.83 2.58
CA TYR A 154 -10.39 -9.02 3.48
C TYR A 154 -11.74 -8.87 2.76
N THR A 155 -11.94 -7.76 2.05
CA THR A 155 -13.23 -7.40 1.46
C THR A 155 -13.51 -8.10 0.14
N ASN A 156 -14.78 -8.36 -0.16
CA ASN A 156 -15.16 -9.02 -1.40
C ASN A 156 -14.88 -8.13 -2.63
N THR A 157 -15.07 -6.84 -2.49
CA THR A 157 -14.77 -5.87 -3.55
C THR A 157 -13.28 -5.84 -3.89
N ALA A 158 -12.40 -5.82 -2.87
CA ALA A 158 -10.96 -5.88 -3.09
C ALA A 158 -10.52 -7.19 -3.75
N LYS A 159 -11.06 -8.33 -3.33
CA LYS A 159 -10.76 -9.64 -3.93
C LYS A 159 -11.11 -9.68 -5.41
N ARG A 160 -12.27 -9.13 -5.81
CA ARG A 160 -12.67 -9.05 -7.23
C ARG A 160 -11.72 -8.19 -8.07
N ILE A 161 -11.30 -7.03 -7.54
CA ILE A 161 -10.34 -6.15 -8.20
C ILE A 161 -8.97 -6.84 -8.31
N ALA A 162 -8.54 -7.51 -7.24
CA ALA A 162 -7.27 -8.20 -7.19
C ALA A 162 -7.16 -9.33 -8.24
N GLU A 163 -8.24 -10.04 -8.56
CA GLU A 163 -8.21 -11.11 -9.57
C GLU A 163 -7.67 -10.61 -10.91
N GLN A 164 -8.19 -9.49 -11.39
CA GLN A 164 -7.74 -8.91 -12.66
C GLN A 164 -6.29 -8.39 -12.57
N ARG A 165 -5.96 -7.65 -11.50
CA ARG A 165 -4.63 -7.06 -11.31
C ARG A 165 -3.57 -8.14 -11.10
N HIS A 166 -3.86 -9.15 -10.29
CA HIS A 166 -2.97 -10.28 -10.03
C HIS A 166 -2.68 -11.08 -11.30
N ARG A 167 -3.73 -11.40 -12.10
CA ARG A 167 -3.57 -12.11 -13.38
C ARG A 167 -2.61 -11.36 -14.31
N PHE A 168 -2.77 -10.04 -14.41
CA PHE A 168 -1.88 -9.21 -15.21
C PHE A 168 -0.43 -9.24 -14.66
N THR A 169 -0.25 -9.06 -13.35
CA THR A 169 1.08 -9.11 -12.71
C THR A 169 1.73 -10.48 -12.92
N LYS A 170 0.98 -11.57 -12.72
CA LYS A 170 1.49 -12.93 -12.90
C LYS A 170 1.98 -13.16 -14.34
N LYS A 171 1.15 -12.79 -15.33
CA LYS A 171 1.53 -12.90 -16.76
C LYS A 171 2.79 -12.11 -17.10
N PHE A 172 2.92 -10.90 -16.54
CA PHE A 172 4.13 -10.08 -16.71
C PHE A 172 5.37 -10.78 -16.12
N VAL A 173 5.27 -11.29 -14.89
CA VAL A 173 6.38 -11.97 -14.21
C VAL A 173 6.80 -13.24 -14.96
N GLU A 174 5.84 -14.04 -15.43
CA GLU A 174 6.12 -15.23 -16.24
C GLU A 174 6.86 -14.87 -17.53
N LYS A 175 6.42 -13.79 -18.20
CA LYS A 175 7.07 -13.31 -19.43
C LYS A 175 8.47 -12.78 -19.16
N LEU A 176 8.64 -11.96 -18.12
CA LEU A 176 9.95 -11.45 -17.70
C LEU A 176 10.94 -12.58 -17.42
N LYS A 177 10.50 -13.63 -16.68
CA LYS A 177 11.33 -14.82 -16.41
C LYS A 177 11.80 -15.53 -17.70
N SER A 178 10.91 -15.63 -18.68
CA SER A 178 11.21 -16.33 -19.93
C SER A 178 12.20 -15.55 -20.83
N GLU A 179 12.38 -14.26 -20.57
CA GLU A 179 13.27 -13.38 -21.34
C GLU A 179 14.61 -13.11 -20.66
N ILE A 180 14.73 -13.42 -19.36
CA ILE A 180 16.03 -13.31 -18.68
C ILE A 180 16.92 -14.45 -19.11
N ILE A 181 17.98 -14.12 -19.83
CA ILE A 181 19.03 -15.05 -20.22
C ILE A 181 19.91 -15.28 -18.98
N LYS A 182 20.04 -16.53 -18.57
CA LYS A 182 20.95 -16.92 -17.49
C LYS A 182 22.40 -16.88 -18.01
N PRO A 183 23.37 -16.49 -17.15
CA PRO A 183 24.79 -16.49 -17.56
C PRO A 183 25.27 -17.81 -18.12
N GLU A 184 24.77 -18.95 -17.60
CA GLU A 184 25.07 -20.29 -18.10
C GLU A 184 24.53 -20.57 -19.51
N ASP A 185 23.48 -19.84 -19.96
CA ASP A 185 22.90 -19.98 -21.28
C ASP A 185 23.67 -19.16 -22.35
N CYS A 186 24.62 -18.32 -21.92
CA CYS A 186 25.45 -17.46 -22.80
C CYS A 186 26.75 -18.12 -23.26
N ILE A 187 26.99 -19.38 -22.92
CA ILE A 187 28.13 -20.13 -23.46
C ILE A 187 27.81 -20.46 -24.91
N LEU A 188 28.16 -19.51 -25.82
CA LEU A 188 28.21 -19.80 -27.22
C LEU A 188 29.26 -20.90 -27.42
N GLU A 189 28.82 -22.06 -27.90
CA GLU A 189 29.73 -23.08 -28.39
C GLU A 189 30.66 -22.41 -29.37
N GLY A 190 31.95 -22.26 -28.99
CA GLY A 190 33.01 -21.77 -29.85
C GLY A 190 33.57 -22.87 -30.72
#